data_706b222e2b880ca66059b2eea7872c19
#
_entry.id   706b222e2b880ca66059b2eea7872c19
#
_cell.length_a   1.000
_cell.length_b   1.000
_cell.length_c   1.000
_cell.angle_alpha   90.00
_cell.angle_beta   90.00
_cell.angle_gamma   90.00
#
_symmetry.space_group_name_H-M   'P 1'
#
loop_
_entity.id
_entity.type
_entity.pdbx_description
1 polymer ?
#
loop_
_entity_poly.entity_id
_entity_poly.type
_entity_poly.pdbx_seq_one_letter_code
_entity_poly.pdbx_strand_id
1 'polypeptide(L)'
;MQICFLPPTTYTNFMNQFLKGSILLLTLINVSNTVFSQTKTTTKATQTTVANPVNLSYRFMLDAPSRREAADPNMLVFKGEYYLFASKSGGYFHSKDMIHWDLIKTNDLPLEDYAPAAVELNGAIYFMASGNAPLKVYRTTDPKSGKWEVFNSAFPITMIDPDFFVDTDGRLYFYYGCSNVNPLYAIELDPKTFNPIGTRVEVMNSKREIYGWERKGDYNEIMKDRPWIEGSWTTKHNGKYYLQYSGPGTEFKSYSDAVYVADKPLGPFTLARHNPISYKPEGFVTSAGHSNTYQDKYGNYWHVSTMTISQKHMFERRLGIFPTFFDKDGDMYVYTGFGDFPYKMPTKKISSPAELATGWMLLSYNKPVEVSSEQPNHPKNLAVNEDIRSFWSAKTGNKGEWISIDLEKTSTVNAVQINYYENESKTMGRGEGIYYQYLLEYSTDNKTWKTLEDKRNNTTDVPHDYIELKTPVKARYIRLTNYKVPDGTFALAGLRVFGKAPGVAPAQTNNLTIKRNEADRVMVDLTWDKQAGATGYNIRYGIAKDKLYQNYQVLGNNALTIRSLNANQKYYFTIDTFNETGVTKGTKIIEVN
;
A
#
# COMPACT_ATOMS: atom_id res chain seq x y z
N MET A 1 -15.88 -16.68 -16.49
CA MET A 1 -16.98 -16.68 -15.54
C MET A 1 -17.48 -15.25 -15.48
N GLN A 2 -18.62 -15.02 -16.08
CA GLN A 2 -19.22 -13.70 -16.23
C GLN A 2 -19.71 -13.24 -14.86
N ILE A 3 -19.16 -12.17 -14.31
CA ILE A 3 -19.76 -11.53 -13.14
C ILE A 3 -20.85 -10.61 -13.67
N CYS A 4 -22.07 -11.13 -13.69
CA CYS A 4 -23.27 -10.35 -13.95
C CYS A 4 -23.59 -9.47 -12.74
N PHE A 5 -23.86 -8.21 -13.02
CA PHE A 5 -24.49 -7.29 -12.10
C PHE A 5 -25.84 -7.84 -11.65
N LEU A 6 -26.05 -7.91 -10.35
CA LEU A 6 -27.38 -8.09 -9.77
C LEU A 6 -28.02 -6.71 -9.56
N PRO A 7 -29.32 -6.55 -9.87
CA PRO A 7 -30.01 -5.27 -9.73
C PRO A 7 -30.26 -4.92 -8.25
N PRO A 8 -30.43 -3.63 -7.93
CA PRO A 8 -30.67 -3.18 -6.56
C PRO A 8 -32.11 -3.55 -6.11
N THR A 9 -32.18 -4.18 -4.96
CA THR A 9 -33.44 -4.37 -4.24
C THR A 9 -33.85 -3.09 -3.56
N THR A 10 -35.00 -2.59 -3.96
CA THR A 10 -35.74 -1.48 -3.37
C THR A 10 -36.12 -1.77 -1.92
N TYR A 11 -35.68 -0.89 -1.02
CA TYR A 11 -36.28 -0.76 0.31
C TYR A 11 -37.13 0.51 0.35
N THR A 12 -38.46 0.27 0.36
CA THR A 12 -39.47 1.30 0.66
C THR A 12 -39.85 1.26 2.14
N ASN A 13 -39.80 2.42 2.75
CA ASN A 13 -40.66 2.98 3.81
C ASN A 13 -40.97 2.18 5.07
N PHE A 14 -40.46 2.67 6.19
CA PHE A 14 -41.28 2.83 7.40
C PHE A 14 -40.94 4.17 8.07
N MET A 15 -41.79 5.13 7.87
CA MET A 15 -41.89 6.37 8.66
C MET A 15 -43.30 6.42 9.22
N ASN A 16 -43.47 6.47 10.53
CA ASN A 16 -44.36 7.37 11.24
C ASN A 16 -44.67 6.93 12.68
N GLN A 17 -44.70 7.94 13.47
CA GLN A 17 -45.38 8.13 14.77
C GLN A 17 -44.53 7.96 16.04
N PHE A 18 -44.18 9.09 16.66
CA PHE A 18 -44.88 9.58 17.85
C PHE A 18 -44.40 10.97 18.24
N LEU A 19 -45.30 11.95 18.08
CA LEU A 19 -45.24 13.27 18.70
C LEU A 19 -46.08 13.25 19.99
N LYS A 20 -45.55 13.89 21.06
CA LYS A 20 -46.20 14.73 22.10
C LYS A 20 -45.42 14.57 23.39
N GLY A 21 -44.70 15.59 23.86
CA GLY A 21 -45.27 16.71 24.61
C GLY A 21 -44.78 16.64 26.04
N SER A 22 -43.93 17.60 26.47
CA SER A 22 -44.12 18.31 27.74
C SER A 22 -42.98 19.27 28.00
N ILE A 23 -43.34 20.54 28.10
CA ILE A 23 -42.54 21.68 28.55
C ILE A 23 -42.44 21.60 30.07
N LEU A 24 -41.24 21.70 30.63
CA LEU A 24 -41.10 22.17 32.02
C LEU A 24 -39.88 23.07 32.16
N LEU A 25 -40.21 24.30 32.55
CA LEU A 25 -39.34 25.41 32.90
C LEU A 25 -38.71 25.17 34.27
N LEU A 26 -37.40 25.32 34.45
CA LEU A 26 -36.80 25.58 35.78
C LEU A 26 -35.44 26.28 35.67
N THR A 27 -35.45 27.45 36.17
CA THR A 27 -34.50 28.45 36.68
C THR A 27 -33.02 28.06 36.85
N LEU A 28 -32.20 29.02 36.38
CA LEU A 28 -30.78 29.22 36.58
C LEU A 28 -30.36 29.25 38.08
N ILE A 29 -29.32 28.51 38.42
CA ILE A 29 -28.39 28.88 39.48
C ILE A 29 -26.96 28.79 38.89
N ASN A 30 -26.32 29.94 38.76
CA ASN A 30 -24.91 30.09 38.46
C ASN A 30 -24.06 29.72 39.66
N VAL A 31 -23.26 28.65 39.54
CA VAL A 31 -22.09 28.44 40.39
C VAL A 31 -20.88 28.34 39.48
N SER A 32 -20.12 29.41 39.44
CA SER A 32 -18.82 29.47 38.78
C SER A 32 -17.77 28.65 39.57
N ASN A 33 -17.50 27.43 39.19
CA ASN A 33 -16.31 26.73 39.58
C ASN A 33 -15.31 26.78 38.40
N THR A 34 -14.36 27.67 38.48
CA THR A 34 -13.16 27.71 37.67
C THR A 34 -12.27 26.48 38.01
N VAL A 35 -12.47 25.40 37.29
CA VAL A 35 -11.49 24.29 37.26
C VAL A 35 -10.44 24.67 36.22
N PHE A 36 -9.26 25.04 36.68
CA PHE A 36 -8.06 25.09 35.85
C PHE A 36 -7.74 23.65 35.38
N SER A 37 -8.25 23.26 34.23
CA SER A 37 -7.75 22.10 33.50
C SER A 37 -6.39 22.49 32.89
N GLN A 38 -5.30 22.08 33.55
CA GLN A 38 -4.01 22.01 32.88
C GLN A 38 -4.12 20.92 31.81
N THR A 39 -4.47 21.31 30.59
CA THR A 39 -4.21 20.52 29.40
C THR A 39 -2.69 20.37 29.30
N LYS A 40 -2.15 19.25 29.78
CA LYS A 40 -0.84 18.78 29.34
C LYS A 40 -0.92 18.57 27.84
N THR A 41 -0.53 19.58 27.09
CA THR A 41 -0.15 19.42 25.69
C THR A 41 1.09 18.51 25.68
N THR A 42 0.86 17.22 25.63
CA THR A 42 1.89 16.28 25.17
C THR A 42 2.16 16.65 23.73
N THR A 43 3.25 17.38 23.49
CA THR A 43 3.82 17.53 22.16
C THR A 43 4.05 16.11 21.62
N LYS A 44 3.15 15.65 20.76
CA LYS A 44 3.31 14.42 20.01
C LYS A 44 4.67 14.50 19.33
N ALA A 45 5.57 13.54 19.58
CA ALA A 45 6.85 13.49 18.88
C ALA A 45 6.53 13.48 17.37
N THR A 46 7.20 14.33 16.61
CA THR A 46 6.97 14.42 15.17
C THR A 46 7.52 13.14 14.56
N GLN A 47 6.65 12.24 14.15
CA GLN A 47 7.02 11.05 13.37
C GLN A 47 7.67 11.53 12.08
N THR A 48 8.78 10.91 11.70
CA THR A 48 9.57 11.30 10.53
C THR A 48 9.74 10.15 9.53
N THR A 49 9.32 8.95 9.93
CA THR A 49 9.39 7.72 9.14
C THR A 49 8.01 7.12 8.94
N VAL A 50 7.89 6.29 7.91
CA VAL A 50 6.69 5.50 7.60
C VAL A 50 7.09 4.07 7.27
N ALA A 51 6.13 3.14 7.40
CA ALA A 51 6.27 1.76 6.96
C ALA A 51 4.99 1.31 6.24
N ASN A 52 5.13 0.44 5.24
CA ASN A 52 4.00 -0.18 4.55
C ASN A 52 3.47 -1.40 5.32
N PRO A 53 2.15 -1.67 5.26
CA PRO A 53 1.12 -0.86 4.63
C PRO A 53 0.87 0.45 5.39
N VAL A 54 0.40 1.47 4.67
CA VAL A 54 0.10 2.78 5.27
C VAL A 54 -1.00 2.63 6.33
N ASN A 55 -0.82 3.25 7.49
CA ASN A 55 -1.81 3.21 8.57
C ASN A 55 -2.97 4.18 8.28
N LEU A 56 -4.02 3.68 7.65
CA LEU A 56 -5.28 4.39 7.39
C LEU A 56 -6.41 3.71 8.17
N SER A 57 -7.46 4.47 8.47
CA SER A 57 -8.69 3.88 8.99
C SER A 57 -9.46 3.19 7.86
N TYR A 58 -8.94 2.08 7.35
CA TYR A 58 -9.56 1.28 6.30
C TYR A 58 -10.97 0.87 6.69
N ARG A 59 -11.94 1.07 5.78
CA ARG A 59 -13.33 0.70 6.05
C ARG A 59 -13.49 -0.82 6.04
N PHE A 60 -14.32 -1.34 6.94
CA PHE A 60 -14.91 -2.66 6.76
C PHE A 60 -15.87 -2.64 5.57
N MET A 61 -15.85 -3.68 4.74
CA MET A 61 -16.75 -3.77 3.59
C MET A 61 -18.20 -3.94 4.03
N LEU A 62 -19.12 -3.64 3.13
CA LEU A 62 -20.58 -3.77 3.36
C LEU A 62 -21.09 -5.17 3.03
N ASP A 63 -20.28 -6.01 2.42
CA ASP A 63 -20.55 -7.40 2.05
C ASP A 63 -19.69 -8.38 2.86
N ALA A 64 -20.19 -9.61 3.04
CA ALA A 64 -19.48 -10.68 3.72
C ALA A 64 -18.38 -11.30 2.81
N PRO A 65 -17.33 -11.86 3.41
CA PRO A 65 -16.99 -11.87 4.83
C PRO A 65 -16.50 -10.52 5.34
N SER A 66 -16.63 -10.27 6.66
CA SER A 66 -16.08 -9.07 7.30
C SER A 66 -14.60 -8.95 7.02
N ARG A 67 -14.20 -7.88 6.34
CA ARG A 67 -12.83 -7.57 5.95
C ARG A 67 -12.67 -6.08 5.73
N ARG A 68 -11.44 -5.59 5.77
CA ARG A 68 -11.13 -4.19 5.41
C ARG A 68 -10.58 -4.13 4.00
N GLU A 69 -10.91 -3.06 3.30
CA GLU A 69 -10.42 -2.80 1.95
C GLU A 69 -10.15 -1.30 1.73
N ALA A 70 -9.08 -1.01 1.01
CA ALA A 70 -8.87 0.18 0.19
C ALA A 70 -7.84 -0.19 -0.88
N ALA A 71 -8.11 0.22 -2.13
CA ALA A 71 -7.31 -0.15 -3.28
C ALA A 71 -7.45 0.89 -4.39
N ASP A 72 -6.78 0.65 -5.51
CA ASP A 72 -6.91 1.44 -6.72
C ASP A 72 -6.74 2.94 -6.40
N PRO A 73 -5.60 3.31 -5.76
CA PRO A 73 -5.45 4.65 -5.18
C PRO A 73 -5.29 5.71 -6.25
N ASN A 74 -5.87 6.87 -5.98
CA ASN A 74 -5.57 8.10 -6.68
C ASN A 74 -5.18 9.17 -5.67
N MET A 75 -3.92 9.59 -5.68
CA MET A 75 -3.40 10.63 -4.80
C MET A 75 -3.01 11.85 -5.61
N LEU A 76 -3.41 13.03 -5.13
CA LEU A 76 -3.04 14.31 -5.71
C LEU A 76 -2.64 15.33 -4.64
N VAL A 77 -1.91 16.36 -5.06
CA VAL A 77 -1.58 17.53 -4.23
C VAL A 77 -2.48 18.67 -4.63
N PHE A 78 -3.23 19.18 -3.65
CA PHE A 78 -4.09 20.35 -3.85
C PHE A 78 -3.80 21.40 -2.79
N LYS A 79 -3.44 22.61 -3.23
CA LYS A 79 -3.06 23.73 -2.34
C LYS A 79 -1.97 23.34 -1.30
N GLY A 80 -1.01 22.48 -1.73
CA GLY A 80 0.12 22.04 -0.90
C GLY A 80 -0.19 20.94 0.12
N GLU A 81 -1.38 20.36 0.09
CA GLU A 81 -1.81 19.25 0.93
C GLU A 81 -2.22 18.03 0.08
N TYR A 82 -2.17 16.85 0.67
CA TYR A 82 -2.37 15.58 -0.03
C TYR A 82 -3.78 15.06 0.17
N TYR A 83 -4.41 14.60 -0.92
CA TYR A 83 -5.73 13.97 -0.92
C TYR A 83 -5.62 12.61 -1.59
N LEU A 84 -6.03 11.57 -0.89
CA LEU A 84 -5.95 10.18 -1.33
C LEU A 84 -7.35 9.58 -1.43
N PHE A 85 -7.75 9.29 -2.64
CA PHE A 85 -8.98 8.57 -2.97
C PHE A 85 -8.66 7.09 -3.16
N ALA A 86 -9.54 6.21 -2.73
CA ALA A 86 -9.38 4.77 -2.89
C ALA A 86 -10.74 4.08 -3.03
N SER A 87 -10.78 2.97 -3.73
CA SER A 87 -11.97 2.14 -3.91
C SER A 87 -12.64 1.83 -2.58
N LYS A 88 -13.96 1.97 -2.52
CA LYS A 88 -14.82 1.56 -1.41
C LYS A 88 -14.41 2.08 -0.02
N SER A 89 -13.67 3.18 0.03
CA SER A 89 -13.13 3.71 1.29
C SER A 89 -14.16 4.42 2.18
N GLY A 90 -15.37 4.68 1.67
CA GLY A 90 -16.43 5.38 2.42
C GLY A 90 -16.09 6.84 2.74
N GLY A 91 -15.25 7.45 1.95
CA GLY A 91 -14.68 8.78 2.06
C GLY A 91 -13.37 8.87 1.29
N TYR A 92 -12.56 9.85 1.62
CA TYR A 92 -11.19 9.97 1.13
C TYR A 92 -10.28 10.49 2.24
N PHE A 93 -8.98 10.33 2.07
CA PHE A 93 -8.02 10.66 3.11
C PHE A 93 -7.31 11.95 2.79
N HIS A 94 -7.00 12.73 3.83
CA HIS A 94 -6.28 13.98 3.77
C HIS A 94 -5.03 13.91 4.63
N SER A 95 -3.92 14.48 4.15
CA SER A 95 -2.67 14.60 4.90
C SER A 95 -1.92 15.87 4.53
N LYS A 96 -1.13 16.40 5.48
CA LYS A 96 -0.19 17.50 5.24
C LYS A 96 1.24 17.03 4.99
N ASP A 97 1.53 15.78 5.33
CA ASP A 97 2.90 15.25 5.41
C ASP A 97 3.06 13.80 4.88
N MET A 98 1.98 13.17 4.42
CA MET A 98 1.92 11.76 4.02
C MET A 98 2.20 10.76 5.14
N ILE A 99 2.26 11.22 6.39
CA ILE A 99 2.49 10.40 7.58
C ILE A 99 1.20 10.27 8.38
N HIS A 100 0.55 11.40 8.63
CA HIS A 100 -0.67 11.49 9.42
C HIS A 100 -1.86 11.72 8.50
N TRP A 101 -2.87 10.86 8.61
CA TRP A 101 -4.01 10.82 7.70
C TRP A 101 -5.32 11.00 8.45
N ASP A 102 -6.14 11.91 7.98
CA ASP A 102 -7.50 12.13 8.44
C ASP A 102 -8.49 11.63 7.38
N LEU A 103 -9.53 10.94 7.81
CA LEU A 103 -10.63 10.55 6.91
C LEU A 103 -11.62 11.70 6.77
N ILE A 104 -11.89 12.11 5.53
CA ILE A 104 -12.97 13.03 5.17
C ILE A 104 -14.15 12.18 4.68
N LYS A 105 -15.23 12.17 5.47
CA LYS A 105 -16.48 11.47 5.11
C LYS A 105 -17.28 12.35 4.14
N THR A 106 -17.93 11.73 3.17
CA THR A 106 -18.85 12.39 2.25
C THR A 106 -19.94 11.44 1.78
N ASN A 107 -21.11 11.98 1.48
CA ASN A 107 -22.21 11.26 0.81
C ASN A 107 -22.45 11.80 -0.60
N ASP A 108 -21.62 12.72 -1.07
CA ASP A 108 -21.81 13.40 -2.35
C ASP A 108 -21.14 12.63 -3.50
N LEU A 109 -20.24 11.68 -3.19
CA LEU A 109 -19.50 10.87 -4.17
C LEU A 109 -19.98 9.40 -4.22
N PRO A 110 -19.81 8.68 -5.34
CA PRO A 110 -20.12 7.26 -5.48
C PRO A 110 -19.05 6.39 -4.78
N LEU A 111 -19.05 6.37 -3.46
CA LEU A 111 -18.01 5.75 -2.62
C LEU A 111 -18.03 4.23 -2.57
N GLU A 112 -19.04 3.61 -3.17
CA GLU A 112 -19.14 2.14 -3.30
C GLU A 112 -18.62 1.62 -4.65
N ASP A 113 -18.26 2.53 -5.56
CA ASP A 113 -17.68 2.17 -6.84
C ASP A 113 -16.18 1.96 -6.72
N TYR A 114 -15.59 1.30 -7.72
CA TYR A 114 -14.17 1.00 -7.77
C TYR A 114 -13.38 2.04 -8.55
N ALA A 115 -12.06 2.04 -8.35
CA ALA A 115 -11.06 2.79 -9.09
C ALA A 115 -11.44 4.26 -9.29
N PRO A 116 -11.32 5.09 -8.23
CA PRO A 116 -11.57 6.52 -8.32
C PRO A 116 -10.50 7.21 -9.18
N ALA A 117 -10.94 8.12 -10.05
CA ALA A 117 -10.07 9.06 -10.73
C ALA A 117 -10.33 10.47 -10.23
N ALA A 118 -9.29 11.17 -9.85
CA ALA A 118 -9.37 12.56 -9.42
C ALA A 118 -8.22 13.38 -10.02
N VAL A 119 -8.51 14.61 -10.43
CA VAL A 119 -7.53 15.52 -11.02
C VAL A 119 -7.74 16.93 -10.56
N GLU A 120 -6.63 17.68 -10.37
CA GLU A 120 -6.69 19.13 -10.18
C GLU A 120 -6.73 19.82 -11.53
N LEU A 121 -7.69 20.72 -11.71
CA LEU A 121 -7.77 21.58 -12.87
C LEU A 121 -8.35 22.94 -12.48
N ASN A 122 -7.63 24.04 -12.79
CA ASN A 122 -8.06 25.41 -12.55
C ASN A 122 -8.53 25.70 -11.12
N GLY A 123 -7.81 25.15 -10.11
CA GLY A 123 -8.09 25.42 -8.70
C GLY A 123 -9.28 24.64 -8.12
N ALA A 124 -9.74 23.60 -8.81
CA ALA A 124 -10.74 22.66 -8.34
C ALA A 124 -10.25 21.22 -8.52
N ILE A 125 -10.75 20.30 -7.69
CA ILE A 125 -10.60 18.86 -7.89
C ILE A 125 -11.85 18.36 -8.59
N TYR A 126 -11.65 17.56 -9.64
CA TYR A 126 -12.68 16.81 -10.34
C TYR A 126 -12.53 15.33 -10.02
N PHE A 127 -13.64 14.63 -9.90
CA PHE A 127 -13.69 13.23 -9.47
C PHE A 127 -14.71 12.42 -10.29
N MET A 128 -14.37 11.18 -10.57
CA MET A 128 -15.32 10.14 -10.99
C MET A 128 -14.85 8.76 -10.52
N ALA A 129 -15.68 7.73 -10.70
CA ALA A 129 -15.34 6.34 -10.43
C ALA A 129 -15.83 5.46 -11.58
N SER A 130 -15.38 4.19 -11.60
CA SER A 130 -15.80 3.19 -12.60
C SER A 130 -17.32 3.01 -12.62
N GLY A 131 -17.90 2.81 -13.81
CA GLY A 131 -19.32 2.58 -13.91
C GLY A 131 -19.85 2.59 -15.34
N ASN A 132 -21.19 2.52 -15.47
CA ASN A 132 -21.91 2.51 -16.74
C ASN A 132 -22.46 3.91 -17.08
N ALA A 133 -22.29 4.31 -18.35
CA ALA A 133 -22.82 5.57 -18.85
C ALA A 133 -24.36 5.62 -18.80
N PRO A 134 -24.98 6.80 -18.57
CA PRO A 134 -24.29 8.08 -18.32
C PRO A 134 -23.74 8.20 -16.89
N LEU A 135 -22.49 8.62 -16.78
CA LEU A 135 -21.80 8.80 -15.50
C LEU A 135 -21.81 10.27 -15.08
N LYS A 136 -21.39 10.49 -13.82
CA LYS A 136 -21.25 11.84 -13.28
C LYS A 136 -19.79 12.16 -13.05
N VAL A 137 -19.39 13.37 -13.41
CA VAL A 137 -18.16 14.00 -12.94
C VAL A 137 -18.53 14.97 -11.82
N TYR A 138 -17.85 14.86 -10.71
CA TYR A 138 -18.05 15.69 -9.52
C TYR A 138 -16.94 16.73 -9.42
N ARG A 139 -17.18 17.82 -8.70
CA ARG A 139 -16.23 18.91 -8.53
C ARG A 139 -16.27 19.47 -7.11
N THR A 140 -15.13 19.87 -6.60
CA THR A 140 -15.00 20.67 -5.37
C THR A 140 -13.84 21.67 -5.46
N THR A 141 -13.98 22.83 -4.81
CA THR A 141 -12.89 23.79 -4.56
C THR A 141 -12.42 23.79 -3.11
N ASP A 142 -13.14 23.03 -2.25
CA ASP A 142 -12.83 22.84 -0.84
C ASP A 142 -12.99 21.35 -0.46
N PRO A 143 -12.00 20.51 -0.78
CA PRO A 143 -12.08 19.08 -0.49
C PRO A 143 -12.11 18.76 1.02
N LYS A 144 -11.69 19.68 1.91
CA LYS A 144 -11.78 19.46 3.37
C LYS A 144 -13.21 19.46 3.89
N SER A 145 -14.11 20.12 3.21
CA SER A 145 -15.53 20.18 3.60
C SER A 145 -16.27 18.86 3.40
N GLY A 146 -15.75 17.96 2.58
CA GLY A 146 -16.47 16.76 2.15
C GLY A 146 -17.66 17.05 1.22
N LYS A 147 -17.79 18.28 0.69
CA LYS A 147 -18.87 18.71 -0.17
C LYS A 147 -18.45 18.74 -1.63
N TRP A 148 -19.28 18.15 -2.48
CA TRP A 148 -19.07 18.04 -3.91
C TRP A 148 -20.34 18.41 -4.67
N GLU A 149 -20.18 19.06 -5.82
CA GLU A 149 -21.24 19.34 -6.76
C GLU A 149 -21.11 18.46 -8.00
N VAL A 150 -22.21 18.15 -8.65
CA VAL A 150 -22.20 17.49 -9.95
C VAL A 150 -21.81 18.50 -11.01
N PHE A 151 -20.65 18.31 -11.64
CA PHE A 151 -20.14 19.16 -12.70
C PHE A 151 -20.68 18.74 -14.09
N ASN A 152 -20.58 17.44 -14.40
CA ASN A 152 -21.17 16.85 -15.60
C ASN A 152 -22.05 15.67 -15.19
N SER A 153 -23.33 15.72 -15.54
CA SER A 153 -24.31 14.66 -15.17
C SER A 153 -24.50 13.59 -16.24
N ALA A 154 -23.81 13.69 -17.39
CA ALA A 154 -24.06 12.86 -18.55
C ALA A 154 -22.76 12.47 -19.29
N PHE A 155 -21.70 12.12 -18.55
CA PHE A 155 -20.48 11.61 -19.15
C PHE A 155 -20.76 10.33 -19.93
N PRO A 156 -20.41 10.27 -21.25
CA PRO A 156 -21.03 9.29 -22.15
C PRO A 156 -20.27 7.95 -22.25
N ILE A 157 -19.13 7.80 -21.59
CA ILE A 157 -18.30 6.60 -21.72
C ILE A 157 -18.57 5.65 -20.55
N THR A 158 -19.05 4.44 -20.82
CA THR A 158 -18.99 3.31 -19.91
C THR A 158 -17.52 2.88 -19.79
N MET A 159 -16.99 2.84 -18.58
CA MET A 159 -15.57 2.57 -18.36
C MET A 159 -15.29 1.93 -17.01
N ILE A 160 -14.14 1.28 -16.93
CA ILE A 160 -13.54 0.75 -15.72
C ILE A 160 -12.12 1.31 -15.64
N ASP A 161 -11.66 1.58 -14.44
CA ASP A 161 -10.30 2.06 -14.12
C ASP A 161 -9.92 3.33 -14.89
N PRO A 162 -10.65 4.44 -14.65
CA PRO A 162 -10.37 5.71 -15.29
C PRO A 162 -9.13 6.40 -14.71
N ASP A 163 -8.46 7.18 -15.58
CA ASP A 163 -7.44 8.15 -15.20
C ASP A 163 -7.67 9.47 -15.96
N PHE A 164 -7.57 10.59 -15.26
CA PHE A 164 -7.55 11.92 -15.83
C PHE A 164 -6.12 12.47 -15.85
N PHE A 165 -5.66 12.89 -17.01
CA PHE A 165 -4.38 13.56 -17.15
C PHE A 165 -4.56 14.97 -17.72
N VAL A 166 -4.16 15.99 -16.97
CA VAL A 166 -4.10 17.38 -17.42
C VAL A 166 -2.68 17.69 -17.88
N ASP A 167 -2.52 18.04 -19.15
CA ASP A 167 -1.22 18.40 -19.71
C ASP A 167 -0.85 19.85 -19.37
N THR A 168 0.42 20.18 -19.52
CA THR A 168 1.00 21.51 -19.25
C THR A 168 0.43 22.63 -20.13
N ASP A 169 -0.19 22.29 -21.27
CA ASP A 169 -0.90 23.22 -22.15
C ASP A 169 -2.39 23.38 -21.81
N GLY A 170 -2.85 22.73 -20.74
CA GLY A 170 -4.23 22.80 -20.25
C GLY A 170 -5.20 21.84 -20.94
N ARG A 171 -4.73 21.01 -21.87
CA ARG A 171 -5.57 19.93 -22.44
C ARG A 171 -5.78 18.82 -21.45
N LEU A 172 -6.94 18.19 -21.52
CA LEU A 172 -7.38 17.10 -20.65
C LEU A 172 -7.47 15.80 -21.46
N TYR A 173 -6.84 14.76 -20.92
CA TYR A 173 -6.86 13.42 -21.51
C TYR A 173 -7.45 12.43 -20.51
N PHE A 174 -8.05 11.37 -21.06
CA PHE A 174 -8.73 10.34 -20.32
C PHE A 174 -8.26 8.97 -20.77
N TYR A 175 -7.76 8.17 -19.82
CA TYR A 175 -7.32 6.81 -20.06
C TYR A 175 -8.21 5.86 -19.26
N TYR A 176 -8.50 4.70 -19.81
CA TYR A 176 -9.40 3.75 -19.15
C TYR A 176 -9.31 2.35 -19.74
N GLY A 177 -9.77 1.37 -18.99
CA GLY A 177 -9.90 -0.03 -19.38
C GLY A 177 -9.48 -0.98 -18.28
N CYS A 178 -10.23 -2.06 -18.14
CA CYS A 178 -9.92 -3.22 -17.32
C CYS A 178 -10.44 -4.45 -18.05
N SER A 179 -9.56 -5.26 -18.62
CA SER A 179 -9.98 -6.38 -19.45
C SER A 179 -8.90 -7.45 -19.58
N ASN A 180 -9.32 -8.69 -19.75
CA ASN A 180 -8.46 -9.79 -20.15
C ASN A 180 -8.49 -10.09 -21.67
N VAL A 181 -9.21 -9.28 -22.45
CA VAL A 181 -9.36 -9.43 -23.91
C VAL A 181 -9.21 -8.13 -24.68
N ASN A 182 -9.67 -7.00 -24.13
CA ASN A 182 -9.64 -5.70 -24.79
C ASN A 182 -8.40 -4.90 -24.38
N PRO A 183 -7.92 -4.00 -25.26
CA PRO A 183 -6.83 -3.07 -24.93
C PRO A 183 -7.27 -2.02 -23.91
N LEU A 184 -6.31 -1.27 -23.38
CA LEU A 184 -6.54 0.01 -22.74
C LEU A 184 -6.78 1.08 -23.81
N TYR A 185 -7.56 2.10 -23.46
CA TYR A 185 -7.98 3.16 -24.35
C TYR A 185 -7.57 4.53 -23.83
N ALA A 186 -7.40 5.49 -24.74
CA ALA A 186 -7.22 6.89 -24.42
C ALA A 186 -8.06 7.78 -25.35
N ILE A 187 -8.48 8.95 -24.84
CA ILE A 187 -9.22 9.97 -25.59
C ILE A 187 -8.95 11.35 -25.00
N GLU A 188 -9.02 12.40 -25.81
CA GLU A 188 -9.01 13.79 -25.36
C GLU A 188 -10.41 14.19 -24.86
N LEU A 189 -10.47 14.99 -23.80
CA LEU A 189 -11.70 15.58 -23.29
C LEU A 189 -11.65 17.10 -23.38
N ASP A 190 -12.80 17.73 -23.56
CA ASP A 190 -12.95 19.17 -23.39
C ASP A 190 -12.81 19.55 -21.91
N PRO A 191 -11.80 20.32 -21.52
CA PRO A 191 -11.56 20.68 -20.14
C PRO A 191 -12.66 21.53 -19.49
N LYS A 192 -13.58 22.10 -20.29
CA LYS A 192 -14.73 22.89 -19.80
C LYS A 192 -15.96 22.04 -19.52
N THR A 193 -16.11 20.90 -20.16
CA THR A 193 -17.30 20.06 -20.08
C THR A 193 -17.00 18.62 -19.66
N PHE A 194 -15.75 18.18 -19.79
CA PHE A 194 -15.29 16.79 -19.68
C PHE A 194 -15.92 15.85 -20.71
N ASN A 195 -16.51 16.37 -21.75
CA ASN A 195 -17.01 15.55 -22.86
C ASN A 195 -15.88 15.12 -23.81
N PRO A 196 -15.95 13.92 -24.39
CA PRO A 196 -14.95 13.43 -25.35
C PRO A 196 -14.82 14.32 -26.58
N ILE A 197 -13.56 14.49 -27.03
CA ILE A 197 -13.21 15.16 -28.29
C ILE A 197 -12.58 14.12 -29.22
N GLY A 198 -13.12 13.99 -30.43
CA GLY A 198 -12.57 13.09 -31.43
C GLY A 198 -12.85 11.61 -31.15
N THR A 199 -11.93 10.75 -31.58
CA THR A 199 -12.07 9.29 -31.50
C THR A 199 -11.06 8.72 -30.52
N ARG A 200 -11.50 7.75 -29.70
CA ARG A 200 -10.60 7.01 -28.80
C ARG A 200 -9.52 6.25 -29.57
N VAL A 201 -8.35 6.13 -28.98
CA VAL A 201 -7.25 5.33 -29.48
C VAL A 201 -7.01 4.11 -28.59
N GLU A 202 -6.56 3.02 -29.18
CA GLU A 202 -6.03 1.86 -28.45
C GLU A 202 -4.58 2.14 -28.07
N VAL A 203 -4.22 1.97 -26.79
CA VAL A 203 -2.88 2.32 -26.31
C VAL A 203 -1.98 1.12 -26.10
N MET A 204 -2.50 0.03 -25.54
CA MET A 204 -1.73 -1.22 -25.37
C MET A 204 -2.64 -2.41 -25.07
N ASN A 205 -2.11 -3.62 -25.29
CA ASN A 205 -2.74 -4.89 -24.92
C ASN A 205 -1.68 -5.85 -24.37
N SER A 206 -2.12 -6.90 -23.67
CA SER A 206 -1.25 -7.91 -23.05
C SER A 206 -0.41 -8.68 -24.08
N LYS A 207 0.84 -8.99 -23.68
CA LYS A 207 1.79 -9.85 -24.39
C LYS A 207 2.46 -10.84 -23.42
N ARG A 208 1.68 -11.54 -22.60
CA ARG A 208 2.13 -12.45 -21.54
C ARG A 208 3.09 -13.56 -22.02
N GLU A 209 3.12 -13.85 -23.30
CA GLU A 209 4.06 -14.79 -23.91
C GLU A 209 5.50 -14.26 -23.88
N ILE A 210 5.64 -12.91 -23.91
CA ILE A 210 6.93 -12.20 -23.93
C ILE A 210 7.20 -11.50 -22.61
N TYR A 211 6.15 -10.97 -21.97
CA TYR A 211 6.24 -10.21 -20.72
C TYR A 211 5.82 -11.07 -19.54
N GLY A 212 6.80 -11.61 -18.82
CA GLY A 212 6.56 -12.54 -17.72
C GLY A 212 5.73 -11.95 -16.59
N TRP A 213 5.88 -10.66 -16.30
CA TRP A 213 5.09 -9.96 -15.28
C TRP A 213 3.59 -9.91 -15.57
N GLU A 214 3.16 -10.15 -16.81
CA GLU A 214 1.75 -10.24 -17.17
C GLU A 214 1.15 -11.64 -16.93
N ARG A 215 1.94 -12.65 -16.57
CA ARG A 215 1.42 -13.99 -16.27
C ARG A 215 0.78 -14.04 -14.91
N LYS A 216 -0.35 -14.74 -14.81
CA LYS A 216 -1.05 -14.96 -13.54
C LYS A 216 -0.27 -15.82 -12.56
N GLY A 217 -0.78 -15.92 -11.32
CA GLY A 217 -0.17 -16.65 -10.21
C GLY A 217 0.67 -15.76 -9.31
N ASP A 218 0.87 -16.17 -8.07
CA ASP A 218 1.62 -15.40 -7.07
C ASP A 218 3.06 -15.09 -7.50
N TYR A 219 3.63 -15.92 -8.38
CA TYR A 219 5.00 -15.80 -8.92
C TYR A 219 5.03 -15.87 -10.45
N ASN A 220 3.95 -15.43 -11.13
CA ASN A 220 3.81 -15.41 -12.59
C ASN A 220 3.94 -16.81 -13.25
N GLU A 221 3.50 -17.87 -12.58
CA GLU A 221 3.66 -19.27 -13.03
C GLU A 221 2.56 -19.75 -13.97
N ILE A 222 1.43 -19.00 -14.12
CA ILE A 222 0.26 -19.43 -14.90
C ILE A 222 0.22 -18.68 -16.23
N MET A 223 0.79 -19.29 -17.28
CA MET A 223 0.82 -18.72 -18.62
C MET A 223 -0.49 -18.91 -19.41
N LYS A 224 -1.22 -20.00 -19.19
CA LYS A 224 -2.40 -20.38 -20.00
C LYS A 224 -3.54 -19.36 -19.89
N ASP A 225 -3.69 -18.71 -18.73
CA ASP A 225 -4.79 -17.80 -18.45
C ASP A 225 -4.44 -16.38 -18.91
N ARG A 226 -5.40 -15.67 -19.51
CA ARG A 226 -5.20 -14.27 -19.88
C ARG A 226 -5.18 -13.40 -18.63
N PRO A 227 -4.19 -12.52 -18.50
CA PRO A 227 -4.14 -11.56 -17.39
C PRO A 227 -5.26 -10.53 -17.51
N TRP A 228 -5.65 -9.94 -16.40
CA TRP A 228 -6.30 -8.64 -16.39
C TRP A 228 -5.25 -7.57 -16.64
N ILE A 229 -5.57 -6.64 -17.52
CA ILE A 229 -4.77 -5.44 -17.80
C ILE A 229 -5.66 -4.25 -17.47
N GLU A 230 -5.19 -3.39 -16.57
CA GLU A 230 -6.04 -2.38 -15.93
C GLU A 230 -5.20 -1.22 -15.36
N GLY A 231 -5.83 -0.32 -14.58
CA GLY A 231 -5.15 0.66 -13.75
C GLY A 231 -4.29 1.65 -14.53
N SER A 232 -4.82 2.20 -15.61
CA SER A 232 -4.10 3.22 -16.39
C SER A 232 -3.74 4.43 -15.54
N TRP A 233 -2.50 4.91 -15.65
CA TRP A 233 -2.07 6.16 -15.05
C TRP A 233 -1.01 6.84 -15.90
N THR A 234 -1.17 8.14 -16.17
CA THR A 234 -0.25 8.88 -17.05
C THR A 234 0.56 9.91 -16.25
N THR A 235 1.90 9.84 -16.41
CA THR A 235 2.85 10.79 -15.85
C THR A 235 3.63 11.47 -16.97
N LYS A 236 3.76 12.81 -16.95
CA LYS A 236 4.64 13.54 -17.86
C LYS A 236 5.98 13.84 -17.20
N HIS A 237 7.08 13.47 -17.85
CA HIS A 237 8.42 13.77 -17.38
C HIS A 237 9.33 14.11 -18.56
N ASN A 238 10.02 15.28 -18.50
CA ASN A 238 10.94 15.75 -19.56
C ASN A 238 10.36 15.68 -20.98
N GLY A 239 9.09 16.07 -21.14
CA GLY A 239 8.40 16.09 -22.44
C GLY A 239 7.93 14.73 -22.95
N LYS A 240 8.17 13.64 -22.22
CA LYS A 240 7.66 12.30 -22.52
C LYS A 240 6.45 11.97 -21.64
N TYR A 241 5.57 11.12 -22.16
CA TYR A 241 4.37 10.62 -21.49
C TYR A 241 4.59 9.15 -21.12
N TYR A 242 4.51 8.86 -19.84
CA TYR A 242 4.68 7.53 -19.25
C TYR A 242 3.31 7.00 -18.85
N LEU A 243 2.77 6.08 -19.65
CA LEU A 243 1.51 5.41 -19.38
C LEU A 243 1.79 4.13 -18.59
N GLN A 244 1.45 4.13 -17.31
CA GLN A 244 1.44 2.94 -16.47
C GLN A 244 0.21 2.09 -16.76
N TYR A 245 0.35 0.79 -16.52
CA TYR A 245 -0.74 -0.18 -16.48
C TYR A 245 -0.39 -1.29 -15.51
N SER A 246 -1.40 -1.98 -15.03
CA SER A 246 -1.27 -3.03 -14.02
C SER A 246 -1.65 -4.40 -14.55
N GLY A 247 -1.03 -5.42 -14.02
CA GLY A 247 -1.30 -6.83 -14.26
C GLY A 247 -0.55 -7.72 -13.27
N PRO A 248 -0.88 -9.02 -13.24
CA PRO A 248 -1.88 -9.77 -14.02
C PRO A 248 -3.26 -9.87 -13.37
N GLY A 249 -3.45 -9.35 -12.16
CA GLY A 249 -4.68 -9.39 -11.39
C GLY A 249 -4.42 -9.14 -9.91
N THR A 250 -5.31 -8.40 -9.28
CA THR A 250 -5.17 -7.82 -7.94
C THR A 250 -5.08 -8.85 -6.81
N GLU A 251 -5.49 -10.10 -7.05
CA GLU A 251 -5.44 -11.20 -6.08
C GLU A 251 -4.05 -11.83 -5.91
N PHE A 252 -3.13 -11.60 -6.88
CA PHE A 252 -1.81 -12.24 -6.90
C PHE A 252 -0.73 -11.40 -6.24
N LYS A 253 0.23 -12.03 -5.58
CA LYS A 253 1.45 -11.38 -5.05
C LYS A 253 2.27 -10.69 -6.13
N SER A 254 2.20 -11.20 -7.36
CA SER A 254 2.89 -10.67 -8.55
C SER A 254 2.23 -9.44 -9.17
N TYR A 255 1.09 -8.97 -8.64
CA TYR A 255 0.42 -7.77 -9.14
C TYR A 255 1.36 -6.57 -9.12
N SER A 256 1.59 -5.97 -10.29
CA SER A 256 2.65 -5.00 -10.52
C SER A 256 2.28 -4.02 -11.61
N ASP A 257 3.04 -2.93 -11.72
CA ASP A 257 2.88 -1.96 -12.81
C ASP A 257 4.04 -2.04 -13.79
N ALA A 258 3.69 -1.88 -15.05
CA ALA A 258 4.62 -1.65 -16.13
C ALA A 258 4.28 -0.36 -16.88
N VAL A 259 5.17 0.13 -17.72
CA VAL A 259 5.04 1.44 -18.34
C VAL A 259 5.37 1.42 -19.83
N TYR A 260 4.53 2.10 -20.60
CA TYR A 260 4.77 2.46 -21.98
C TYR A 260 5.11 3.95 -22.09
N VAL A 261 5.91 4.35 -23.07
CA VAL A 261 6.37 5.73 -23.26
C VAL A 261 6.01 6.23 -24.65
N ALA A 262 5.60 7.50 -24.74
CA ALA A 262 5.29 8.19 -25.98
C ALA A 262 5.78 9.64 -25.97
N ASP A 263 5.85 10.24 -27.17
CA ASP A 263 6.12 11.68 -27.37
C ASP A 263 4.85 12.54 -27.36
N LYS A 264 3.68 11.90 -27.37
CA LYS A 264 2.38 12.55 -27.38
C LYS A 264 1.43 11.83 -26.41
N PRO A 265 0.45 12.54 -25.79
CA PRO A 265 -0.43 11.96 -24.80
C PRO A 265 -1.32 10.82 -25.34
N LEU A 266 -1.67 10.83 -26.61
CA LEU A 266 -2.43 9.75 -27.26
C LEU A 266 -1.54 8.76 -28.02
N GLY A 267 -0.22 8.80 -27.82
CA GLY A 267 0.73 7.88 -28.43
C GLY A 267 1.23 8.30 -29.82
N PRO A 268 1.80 7.36 -30.62
CA PRO A 268 1.87 5.92 -30.32
C PRO A 268 2.79 5.60 -29.13
N PHE A 269 2.36 4.66 -28.31
CA PHE A 269 3.10 4.22 -27.14
C PHE A 269 4.01 3.02 -27.46
N THR A 270 5.21 3.01 -26.90
CA THR A 270 6.16 1.90 -26.95
C THR A 270 6.55 1.45 -25.56
N LEU A 271 6.76 0.14 -25.36
CA LEU A 271 7.18 -0.39 -24.08
C LEU A 271 8.48 0.28 -23.62
N ALA A 272 8.51 0.81 -22.41
CA ALA A 272 9.74 1.33 -21.81
C ALA A 272 10.77 0.22 -21.59
N ARG A 273 12.06 0.59 -21.59
CA ARG A 273 13.15 -0.40 -21.47
C ARG A 273 13.14 -1.10 -20.12
N HIS A 274 12.86 -0.35 -19.05
CA HIS A 274 12.81 -0.88 -17.69
C HIS A 274 11.36 -1.25 -17.32
N ASN A 275 11.09 -2.55 -17.23
CA ASN A 275 9.79 -3.10 -16.85
C ASN A 275 9.94 -4.47 -16.16
N PRO A 276 9.00 -4.83 -15.25
CA PRO A 276 7.99 -3.96 -14.66
C PRO A 276 8.64 -2.85 -13.83
N ILE A 277 7.99 -1.69 -13.68
CA ILE A 277 8.56 -0.57 -12.89
C ILE A 277 8.38 -0.77 -11.39
N SER A 278 7.29 -1.44 -10.98
CA SER A 278 7.04 -1.86 -9.61
C SER A 278 6.77 -3.37 -9.58
N TYR A 279 7.53 -4.13 -8.83
CA TYR A 279 7.34 -5.56 -8.69
C TYR A 279 7.79 -6.00 -7.30
N LYS A 280 6.85 -6.54 -6.51
CA LYS A 280 7.10 -6.86 -5.10
C LYS A 280 6.30 -8.10 -4.68
N PRO A 281 6.66 -9.33 -5.16
CA PRO A 281 5.95 -10.55 -4.80
C PRO A 281 6.35 -11.09 -3.41
N GLU A 282 7.31 -10.46 -2.74
CA GLU A 282 7.88 -10.91 -1.48
C GLU A 282 7.94 -9.79 -0.43
N GLY A 283 8.26 -10.14 0.80
CA GLY A 283 8.26 -9.30 1.98
C GLY A 283 6.96 -9.42 2.77
N PHE A 284 6.77 -8.57 3.78
CA PHE A 284 5.62 -8.63 4.68
C PHE A 284 4.30 -8.40 3.94
N VAL A 285 4.22 -7.34 3.12
CA VAL A 285 3.07 -7.06 2.25
C VAL A 285 3.53 -7.16 0.82
N THR A 286 2.79 -7.88 0.01
CA THR A 286 3.12 -8.15 -1.38
C THR A 286 2.30 -7.32 -2.34
N SER A 287 2.69 -7.33 -3.61
CA SER A 287 2.04 -6.54 -4.66
C SER A 287 2.49 -5.07 -4.67
N ALA A 288 2.40 -4.42 -5.80
CA ALA A 288 2.59 -2.99 -6.00
C ALA A 288 1.98 -2.58 -7.35
N GLY A 289 0.70 -2.93 -7.56
CA GLY A 289 -0.05 -2.68 -8.79
C GLY A 289 -1.24 -1.75 -8.60
N HIS A 290 -1.92 -1.42 -9.68
CA HIS A 290 -2.98 -0.43 -9.80
C HIS A 290 -2.64 0.83 -9.00
N SER A 291 -1.57 1.46 -9.43
CA SER A 291 -0.95 2.52 -8.66
C SER A 291 -1.05 3.85 -9.40
N ASN A 292 -0.97 4.94 -8.65
CA ASN A 292 -0.75 6.24 -9.25
C ASN A 292 0.64 6.79 -8.91
N THR A 293 1.28 7.43 -9.88
CA THR A 293 2.53 8.18 -9.67
C THR A 293 2.24 9.67 -9.64
N TYR A 294 2.61 10.33 -8.55
CA TYR A 294 2.40 11.76 -8.36
C TYR A 294 3.68 12.44 -7.86
N GLN A 295 3.74 13.76 -7.94
CA GLN A 295 4.79 14.56 -7.33
C GLN A 295 4.34 15.14 -5.99
N ASP A 296 5.19 15.00 -4.95
CA ASP A 296 4.98 15.71 -3.70
C ASP A 296 5.29 17.21 -3.83
N LYS A 297 4.98 17.96 -2.79
CA LYS A 297 5.23 19.41 -2.74
C LYS A 297 6.71 19.82 -2.80
N TYR A 298 7.64 18.87 -2.72
CA TYR A 298 9.08 19.06 -2.85
C TYR A 298 9.60 18.63 -4.24
N GLY A 299 8.71 18.10 -5.10
CA GLY A 299 9.02 17.62 -6.43
C GLY A 299 9.59 16.20 -6.49
N ASN A 300 9.46 15.39 -5.42
CA ASN A 300 9.78 13.97 -5.45
C ASN A 300 8.62 13.20 -6.05
N TYR A 301 8.92 12.15 -6.82
CA TYR A 301 7.89 11.25 -7.31
C TYR A 301 7.63 10.12 -6.30
N TRP A 302 6.37 9.77 -6.17
CA TRP A 302 5.87 8.70 -5.32
C TRP A 302 4.89 7.83 -6.08
N HIS A 303 4.91 6.55 -5.77
CA HIS A 303 4.03 5.54 -6.31
C HIS A 303 3.15 5.01 -5.18
N VAL A 304 1.86 5.33 -5.21
CA VAL A 304 0.89 4.78 -4.26
C VAL A 304 0.24 3.58 -4.89
N SER A 305 0.31 2.44 -4.23
CA SER A 305 -0.02 1.14 -4.82
C SER A 305 -1.07 0.39 -4.02
N THR A 306 -1.83 -0.42 -4.71
CA THR A 306 -2.62 -1.51 -4.14
C THR A 306 -1.68 -2.62 -3.67
N MET A 307 -1.81 -3.01 -2.40
CA MET A 307 -1.10 -4.13 -1.79
C MET A 307 -2.07 -5.23 -1.41
N THR A 308 -1.74 -6.46 -1.73
CA THR A 308 -2.65 -7.60 -1.70
C THR A 308 -2.51 -8.40 -0.41
N ILE A 309 -3.63 -8.63 0.25
CA ILE A 309 -3.78 -9.61 1.34
C ILE A 309 -4.47 -10.87 0.80
N SER A 310 -5.61 -10.74 0.14
CA SER A 310 -6.38 -11.83 -0.52
C SER A 310 -6.51 -13.11 0.30
N GLN A 311 -6.82 -12.97 1.59
CA GLN A 311 -6.97 -14.09 2.50
C GLN A 311 -8.44 -14.52 2.66
N LYS A 312 -9.31 -13.61 3.10
CA LYS A 312 -10.75 -13.86 3.21
C LYS A 312 -11.49 -13.64 1.89
N HIS A 313 -10.97 -12.76 1.06
CA HIS A 313 -11.55 -12.36 -0.21
C HIS A 313 -10.47 -11.88 -1.17
N MET A 314 -10.63 -12.10 -2.48
CA MET A 314 -9.66 -11.67 -3.49
C MET A 314 -9.40 -10.16 -3.47
N PHE A 315 -10.36 -9.34 -3.06
CA PHE A 315 -10.24 -7.88 -2.94
C PHE A 315 -9.93 -7.41 -1.50
N GLU A 316 -9.37 -8.24 -0.66
CA GLU A 316 -8.84 -7.82 0.63
C GLU A 316 -7.47 -7.17 0.43
N ARG A 317 -7.44 -5.83 0.43
CA ARG A 317 -6.28 -5.03 -0.02
C ARG A 317 -5.98 -3.90 0.96
N ARG A 318 -4.75 -3.39 0.88
CA ARG A 318 -4.25 -2.22 1.61
C ARG A 318 -3.51 -1.30 0.64
N LEU A 319 -3.05 -0.15 1.13
CA LEU A 319 -2.25 0.79 0.36
C LEU A 319 -0.81 0.84 0.84
N GLY A 320 0.10 0.95 -0.11
CA GLY A 320 1.51 1.18 0.11
C GLY A 320 1.99 2.41 -0.64
N ILE A 321 3.05 3.06 -0.13
CA ILE A 321 3.69 4.21 -0.76
C ILE A 321 5.14 3.86 -1.01
N PHE A 322 5.62 4.08 -2.24
CA PHE A 322 6.99 3.78 -2.64
C PHE A 322 7.63 4.98 -3.34
N PRO A 323 8.91 5.28 -3.08
CA PRO A 323 9.61 6.32 -3.80
C PRO A 323 9.86 5.91 -5.25
N THR A 324 9.67 6.87 -6.16
CA THR A 324 9.79 6.68 -7.60
C THR A 324 10.82 7.64 -8.17
N PHE A 325 11.57 7.18 -9.15
CA PHE A 325 12.66 7.94 -9.75
C PHE A 325 12.63 7.81 -11.27
N PHE A 326 13.20 8.81 -11.92
CA PHE A 326 13.61 8.77 -13.32
C PHE A 326 15.12 8.91 -13.35
N ASP A 327 15.78 8.00 -14.04
CA ASP A 327 17.23 8.10 -14.17
C ASP A 327 17.63 9.11 -15.28
N LYS A 328 18.94 9.28 -15.49
CA LYS A 328 19.49 10.22 -16.48
C LYS A 328 19.08 9.91 -17.94
N ASP A 329 18.69 8.67 -18.22
CA ASP A 329 18.26 8.22 -19.55
C ASP A 329 16.72 8.24 -19.70
N GLY A 330 16.00 8.67 -18.64
CA GLY A 330 14.55 8.72 -18.58
C GLY A 330 13.91 7.37 -18.26
N ASP A 331 14.65 6.37 -17.78
CA ASP A 331 14.03 5.14 -17.33
C ASP A 331 13.36 5.37 -15.96
N MET A 332 12.04 5.14 -15.92
CA MET A 332 11.24 5.22 -14.70
C MET A 332 11.40 3.93 -13.89
N TYR A 333 11.55 4.05 -12.57
CA TYR A 333 11.55 2.92 -11.67
C TYR A 333 11.00 3.26 -10.29
N VAL A 334 10.34 2.29 -9.68
CA VAL A 334 9.83 2.34 -8.31
C VAL A 334 10.77 1.56 -7.40
N TYR A 335 11.23 2.16 -6.31
CA TYR A 335 12.11 1.47 -5.38
C TYR A 335 11.30 0.64 -4.39
N THR A 336 11.25 -0.67 -4.62
CA THR A 336 10.55 -1.65 -3.77
C THR A 336 11.50 -2.40 -2.83
N GLY A 337 12.82 -2.20 -2.92
CA GLY A 337 13.82 -2.84 -2.07
C GLY A 337 13.67 -2.45 -0.60
N PHE A 338 13.50 -3.43 0.28
CA PHE A 338 13.14 -3.20 1.68
C PHE A 338 11.89 -2.29 1.83
N GLY A 339 10.96 -2.36 0.87
CA GLY A 339 9.81 -1.46 0.78
C GLY A 339 8.79 -1.60 1.91
N ASP A 340 8.90 -2.64 2.76
CA ASP A 340 8.11 -2.82 3.99
C ASP A 340 8.85 -2.36 5.24
N PHE A 341 10.14 -1.99 5.12
CA PHE A 341 10.91 -1.49 6.24
C PHE A 341 10.69 0.02 6.38
N PRO A 342 10.84 0.58 7.58
CA PRO A 342 10.68 2.00 7.77
C PRO A 342 11.65 2.83 6.93
N TYR A 343 11.13 3.86 6.27
CA TYR A 343 11.92 4.84 5.55
C TYR A 343 11.53 6.27 5.95
N LYS A 344 12.46 7.21 5.77
CA LYS A 344 12.26 8.62 6.10
C LYS A 344 11.35 9.29 5.08
N MET A 345 10.43 10.12 5.57
CA MET A 345 9.70 11.03 4.68
C MET A 345 10.56 12.28 4.42
N PRO A 346 10.83 12.61 3.15
CA PRO A 346 11.69 13.74 2.83
C PRO A 346 10.99 15.08 3.06
N THR A 347 11.76 16.08 3.46
CA THR A 347 11.33 17.47 3.57
C THR A 347 11.98 18.37 2.50
N LYS A 348 12.63 17.76 1.50
CA LYS A 348 13.31 18.40 0.38
C LYS A 348 13.32 17.45 -0.82
N LYS A 349 13.78 17.96 -1.97
CA LYS A 349 14.08 17.11 -3.14
C LYS A 349 15.19 16.12 -2.80
N ILE A 350 14.98 14.85 -3.16
CA ILE A 350 15.95 13.75 -3.03
C ILE A 350 16.40 13.28 -4.42
N SER A 351 17.57 12.66 -4.49
CA SER A 351 18.18 12.16 -5.73
C SER A 351 18.25 10.65 -5.81
N SER A 352 18.12 9.95 -4.68
CA SER A 352 18.25 8.50 -4.64
C SER A 352 17.48 7.87 -3.48
N PRO A 353 17.12 6.58 -3.58
CA PRO A 353 16.50 5.83 -2.47
C PRO A 353 17.35 5.79 -1.20
N ALA A 354 18.68 5.90 -1.32
CA ALA A 354 19.59 5.83 -0.18
C ALA A 354 19.37 6.96 0.84
N GLU A 355 18.87 8.12 0.40
CA GLU A 355 18.57 9.25 1.28
C GLU A 355 17.38 8.98 2.21
N LEU A 356 16.52 8.04 1.84
CA LEU A 356 15.34 7.65 2.62
C LEU A 356 15.65 6.53 3.63
N ALA A 357 16.79 5.85 3.49
CA ALA A 357 17.13 4.71 4.33
C ALA A 357 17.30 5.13 5.80
N THR A 358 16.61 4.42 6.70
CA THR A 358 16.81 4.55 8.15
C THR A 358 18.04 3.78 8.63
N GLY A 359 18.43 2.73 7.91
CA GLY A 359 19.41 1.75 8.33
C GLY A 359 18.91 0.81 9.43
N TRP A 360 17.63 0.87 9.76
CA TRP A 360 16.99 -0.06 10.70
C TRP A 360 16.65 -1.37 10.00
N MET A 361 16.93 -2.46 10.71
CA MET A 361 16.64 -3.82 10.24
C MET A 361 15.48 -4.39 11.04
N LEU A 362 14.82 -5.40 10.47
CA LEU A 362 13.80 -6.17 11.16
C LEU A 362 14.44 -7.07 12.20
N LEU A 363 14.06 -6.90 13.46
CA LEU A 363 14.60 -7.62 14.62
C LEU A 363 13.74 -8.82 15.03
N SER A 364 12.47 -8.86 14.59
CA SER A 364 11.46 -9.81 15.06
C SER A 364 11.29 -11.05 14.17
N TYR A 365 11.91 -11.13 12.99
CA TYR A 365 11.67 -12.24 12.06
C TYR A 365 12.04 -13.60 12.65
N ASN A 366 11.04 -14.51 12.69
CA ASN A 366 11.14 -15.87 13.23
C ASN A 366 11.74 -15.96 14.65
N LYS A 367 11.57 -14.90 15.47
CA LYS A 367 12.03 -14.90 16.86
C LYS A 367 11.11 -15.73 17.76
N PRO A 368 11.62 -16.23 18.90
CA PRO A 368 10.80 -16.91 19.90
C PRO A 368 9.67 -16.01 20.40
N VAL A 369 8.47 -16.57 20.47
CA VAL A 369 7.25 -15.87 20.88
C VAL A 369 6.57 -16.61 22.02
N GLU A 370 6.11 -15.86 23.02
CA GLU A 370 5.21 -16.33 24.07
C GLU A 370 3.88 -15.58 23.97
N VAL A 371 2.78 -16.25 24.30
CA VAL A 371 1.44 -15.68 24.20
C VAL A 371 0.59 -16.11 25.40
N SER A 372 -0.43 -15.32 25.73
CA SER A 372 -1.46 -15.68 26.74
C SER A 372 -2.27 -16.90 26.31
N SER A 373 -2.62 -16.97 25.03
CA SER A 373 -3.39 -18.05 24.43
C SER A 373 -3.18 -18.09 22.91
N GLU A 374 -3.55 -19.19 22.25
CA GLU A 374 -3.57 -19.27 20.78
C GLU A 374 -4.68 -20.18 20.28
N GLN A 375 -5.19 -19.89 19.09
CA GLN A 375 -6.09 -20.78 18.35
C GLN A 375 -5.28 -21.86 17.60
N PRO A 376 -5.76 -23.11 17.48
CA PRO A 376 -4.98 -24.22 16.89
C PRO A 376 -4.48 -23.96 15.48
N ASN A 377 -5.27 -23.26 14.64
CA ASN A 377 -4.92 -22.98 13.24
C ASN A 377 -4.18 -21.65 13.04
N HIS A 378 -3.98 -20.89 14.10
CA HIS A 378 -3.34 -19.58 14.09
C HIS A 378 -2.27 -19.47 15.16
N PRO A 379 -1.20 -20.30 15.07
CA PRO A 379 -0.16 -20.40 16.09
C PRO A 379 0.68 -19.13 16.16
N LYS A 380 1.29 -18.91 17.32
CA LYS A 380 2.02 -17.67 17.68
C LYS A 380 3.15 -17.27 16.75
N ASN A 381 3.83 -18.23 16.11
CA ASN A 381 4.91 -17.96 15.17
C ASN A 381 4.46 -17.22 13.90
N LEU A 382 3.16 -17.25 13.56
CA LEU A 382 2.61 -16.50 12.43
C LEU A 382 2.62 -14.98 12.65
N ALA A 383 2.75 -14.50 13.89
CA ALA A 383 2.89 -13.07 14.16
C ALA A 383 4.29 -12.49 13.83
N VAL A 384 5.27 -13.34 13.49
CA VAL A 384 6.67 -12.92 13.26
C VAL A 384 7.29 -13.58 12.00
N ASN A 385 6.47 -14.12 11.10
CA ASN A 385 6.92 -14.88 9.91
C ASN A 385 7.08 -14.02 8.64
N GLU A 386 6.79 -12.71 8.70
CA GLU A 386 6.85 -11.77 7.57
C GLU A 386 5.90 -12.11 6.41
N ASP A 387 4.70 -12.61 6.72
CA ASP A 387 3.64 -12.86 5.74
C ASP A 387 2.29 -12.32 6.24
N ILE A 388 1.84 -11.18 5.71
CA ILE A 388 0.55 -10.55 6.07
C ILE A 388 -0.66 -11.44 5.73
N ARG A 389 -0.50 -12.43 4.85
CA ARG A 389 -1.55 -13.40 4.49
C ARG A 389 -1.75 -14.48 5.55
N SER A 390 -0.94 -14.51 6.60
CA SER A 390 -1.08 -15.38 7.76
C SER A 390 -1.15 -14.57 9.05
N PHE A 391 -1.69 -15.15 10.12
CA PHE A 391 -1.82 -14.43 11.38
C PHE A 391 -1.86 -15.37 12.58
N TRP A 392 -1.36 -14.89 13.71
CA TRP A 392 -1.63 -15.47 15.02
C TRP A 392 -2.96 -14.93 15.55
N SER A 393 -3.70 -15.77 16.27
CA SER A 393 -4.89 -15.35 17.00
C SER A 393 -4.88 -15.90 18.43
N ALA A 394 -5.12 -15.02 19.41
CA ALA A 394 -5.52 -15.44 20.74
C ALA A 394 -6.88 -16.14 20.70
N LYS A 395 -7.24 -16.88 21.76
CA LYS A 395 -8.55 -17.54 21.86
C LYS A 395 -9.71 -16.55 21.96
N THR A 396 -9.45 -15.33 22.45
CA THR A 396 -10.46 -14.29 22.67
C THR A 396 -9.96 -12.91 22.22
N GLY A 397 -10.90 -11.94 22.12
CA GLY A 397 -10.59 -10.52 21.99
C GLY A 397 -10.54 -9.78 23.33
N ASN A 398 -10.59 -10.50 24.46
CA ASN A 398 -10.70 -9.90 25.78
C ASN A 398 -9.47 -9.07 26.17
N LYS A 399 -9.70 -8.10 27.02
CA LYS A 399 -8.62 -7.36 27.68
C LYS A 399 -7.72 -8.34 28.46
N GLY A 400 -6.40 -8.16 28.30
CA GLY A 400 -5.40 -8.97 29.00
C GLY A 400 -4.79 -10.10 28.15
N GLU A 401 -5.31 -10.38 26.95
CA GLU A 401 -4.58 -11.21 25.99
C GLU A 401 -3.28 -10.50 25.57
N TRP A 402 -2.19 -11.26 25.44
CA TRP A 402 -0.88 -10.65 25.14
C TRP A 402 0.00 -11.55 24.27
N ILE A 403 0.97 -10.92 23.64
CA ILE A 403 2.06 -11.53 22.89
C ILE A 403 3.39 -10.89 23.30
N SER A 404 4.44 -11.69 23.49
CA SER A 404 5.79 -11.24 23.81
C SER A 404 6.81 -11.89 22.88
N ILE A 405 7.73 -11.09 22.32
CA ILE A 405 8.81 -11.53 21.44
C ILE A 405 10.12 -11.46 22.21
N ASP A 406 10.93 -12.53 22.19
CA ASP A 406 12.35 -12.52 22.61
C ASP A 406 13.23 -12.23 21.39
N LEU A 407 13.82 -11.04 21.29
CA LEU A 407 14.76 -10.66 20.24
C LEU A 407 16.12 -11.41 20.35
N GLU A 408 16.25 -12.32 21.34
CA GLU A 408 17.43 -13.14 21.68
C GLU A 408 18.66 -12.33 22.11
N LYS A 409 18.77 -11.08 21.69
CA LYS A 409 19.87 -10.14 22.02
C LYS A 409 19.30 -8.79 22.43
N THR A 410 19.94 -8.16 23.41
CA THR A 410 19.61 -6.77 23.72
C THR A 410 19.98 -5.87 22.55
N SER A 411 18.98 -5.43 21.81
CA SER A 411 19.10 -4.65 20.60
C SER A 411 18.70 -3.18 20.81
N THR A 412 19.11 -2.30 19.91
CA THR A 412 18.56 -0.94 19.85
C THR A 412 17.26 -0.99 19.06
N VAL A 413 16.14 -0.70 19.70
CA VAL A 413 14.81 -0.64 19.06
C VAL A 413 14.50 0.82 18.75
N ASN A 414 14.10 1.07 17.51
CA ASN A 414 13.77 2.40 16.98
C ASN A 414 12.29 2.55 16.66
N ALA A 415 11.64 1.48 16.21
CA ALA A 415 10.22 1.50 15.87
C ALA A 415 9.59 0.13 16.05
N VAL A 416 8.27 0.13 16.21
CA VAL A 416 7.41 -1.08 16.24
C VAL A 416 6.23 -0.85 15.32
N GLN A 417 5.87 -1.87 14.51
CA GLN A 417 4.65 -1.88 13.72
C GLN A 417 3.75 -3.02 14.16
N ILE A 418 2.50 -2.68 14.47
CA ILE A 418 1.46 -3.61 14.90
C ILE A 418 0.47 -3.74 13.76
N ASN A 419 0.38 -4.92 13.16
CA ASN A 419 -0.54 -5.20 12.07
C ASN A 419 -1.62 -6.13 12.57
N TYR A 420 -2.78 -5.58 12.91
CA TYR A 420 -3.94 -6.35 13.34
C TYR A 420 -4.55 -7.13 12.17
N TYR A 421 -5.20 -8.23 12.50
CA TYR A 421 -6.04 -9.00 11.59
C TYR A 421 -7.45 -9.13 12.19
N GLU A 422 -8.48 -9.04 11.35
CA GLU A 422 -9.88 -9.02 11.78
C GLU A 422 -10.44 -10.47 11.86
N ASN A 423 -9.80 -11.31 12.69
CA ASN A 423 -10.24 -12.69 12.86
C ASN A 423 -11.59 -12.76 13.59
N GLU A 424 -12.52 -13.57 13.08
CA GLU A 424 -13.88 -13.77 13.61
C GLU A 424 -14.72 -12.47 13.75
N SER A 425 -14.28 -11.37 13.14
CA SER A 425 -15.04 -10.14 13.13
C SER A 425 -16.32 -10.27 12.30
N LYS A 426 -17.37 -9.61 12.75
CA LYS A 426 -18.66 -9.43 12.06
C LYS A 426 -18.92 -7.97 11.70
N THR A 427 -17.97 -7.10 11.98
CA THR A 427 -18.08 -5.67 11.73
C THR A 427 -18.22 -5.39 10.24
N MET A 428 -19.15 -4.50 9.89
CA MET A 428 -19.42 -4.05 8.52
C MET A 428 -19.43 -2.52 8.48
N GLY A 429 -18.93 -1.95 7.41
CA GLY A 429 -18.94 -0.50 7.22
C GLY A 429 -18.09 0.27 8.24
N ARG A 430 -18.53 1.49 8.53
CA ARG A 430 -17.92 2.39 9.53
C ARG A 430 -18.89 2.62 10.67
N GLY A 431 -18.93 1.70 11.62
CA GLY A 431 -19.72 1.84 12.85
C GLY A 431 -18.99 2.62 13.94
N GLU A 432 -19.64 2.76 15.08
CA GLU A 432 -19.01 3.25 16.30
C GLU A 432 -18.12 2.18 16.94
N GLY A 433 -17.15 2.61 17.74
CA GLY A 433 -16.31 1.71 18.52
C GLY A 433 -15.24 0.96 17.73
N ILE A 434 -15.00 1.33 16.47
CA ILE A 434 -13.92 0.78 15.65
C ILE A 434 -12.61 1.49 16.03
N TYR A 435 -11.92 0.93 17.04
CA TYR A 435 -10.61 1.40 17.47
C TYR A 435 -9.90 0.31 18.29
N TYR A 436 -8.58 0.40 18.37
CA TYR A 436 -7.72 -0.52 19.10
C TYR A 436 -7.18 0.15 20.36
N GLN A 437 -7.14 -0.59 21.47
CA GLN A 437 -6.52 -0.15 22.71
C GLN A 437 -5.51 -1.20 23.18
N TYR A 438 -4.31 -0.75 23.52
CA TYR A 438 -3.23 -1.64 23.91
C TYR A 438 -2.20 -0.94 24.82
N LEU A 439 -1.36 -1.77 25.45
CA LEU A 439 -0.13 -1.35 26.09
C LEU A 439 1.04 -2.07 25.42
N LEU A 440 2.01 -1.30 24.92
CA LEU A 440 3.25 -1.81 24.35
C LEU A 440 4.39 -1.55 25.33
N GLU A 441 5.14 -2.60 25.67
CA GLU A 441 6.18 -2.58 26.69
C GLU A 441 7.46 -3.22 26.18
N TYR A 442 8.58 -2.91 26.84
CA TYR A 442 9.89 -3.54 26.59
C TYR A 442 10.58 -3.94 27.90
N SER A 443 11.47 -4.92 27.78
CA SER A 443 12.31 -5.37 28.89
C SER A 443 13.68 -5.84 28.39
N THR A 444 14.67 -5.83 29.26
CA THR A 444 15.99 -6.43 29.01
C THR A 444 16.16 -7.78 29.73
N ASP A 445 15.32 -8.07 30.73
CA ASP A 445 15.46 -9.22 31.64
C ASP A 445 14.20 -10.11 31.73
N ASN A 446 13.14 -9.78 30.97
CA ASN A 446 11.81 -10.42 31.00
C ASN A 446 11.10 -10.36 32.39
N LYS A 447 11.57 -9.49 33.26
CA LYS A 447 11.02 -9.32 34.63
C LYS A 447 10.57 -7.89 34.86
N THR A 448 11.41 -6.93 34.52
CA THR A 448 11.15 -5.50 34.67
C THR A 448 10.70 -4.91 33.34
N TRP A 449 9.45 -4.48 33.27
CA TRP A 449 8.84 -3.94 32.07
C TRP A 449 8.72 -2.42 32.13
N LYS A 450 8.96 -1.78 31.00
CA LYS A 450 8.82 -0.33 30.81
C LYS A 450 7.94 -0.05 29.61
N THR A 451 7.12 0.97 29.69
CA THR A 451 6.22 1.36 28.62
C THR A 451 6.99 1.93 27.44
N LEU A 452 6.70 1.43 26.22
CA LEU A 452 7.07 2.02 24.93
C LEU A 452 5.97 2.96 24.45
N GLU A 453 4.72 2.46 24.44
CA GLU A 453 3.55 3.21 24.00
C GLU A 453 2.33 2.78 24.84
N ASP A 454 1.54 3.75 25.29
CA ASP A 454 0.31 3.52 26.04
C ASP A 454 -0.90 4.06 25.27
N LYS A 455 -1.58 3.18 24.56
CA LYS A 455 -2.82 3.48 23.83
C LYS A 455 -4.06 2.89 24.49
N ARG A 456 -4.05 2.68 25.81
CA ARG A 456 -5.21 2.17 26.57
C ARG A 456 -6.45 3.08 26.51
N ASN A 457 -6.24 4.36 26.21
CA ASN A 457 -7.31 5.36 26.03
C ASN A 457 -7.48 5.81 24.58
N ASN A 458 -6.91 5.07 23.62
CA ASN A 458 -7.03 5.41 22.19
C ASN A 458 -8.49 5.26 21.74
N THR A 459 -8.94 6.18 20.88
CA THR A 459 -10.26 6.19 20.24
C THR A 459 -10.19 6.25 18.73
N THR A 460 -8.99 6.07 18.17
CA THR A 460 -8.76 6.08 16.73
C THR A 460 -8.56 4.68 16.17
N ASP A 461 -9.01 4.48 14.94
CA ASP A 461 -8.85 3.24 14.20
C ASP A 461 -7.44 3.18 13.60
N VAL A 462 -6.62 2.22 14.05
CA VAL A 462 -5.21 2.08 13.70
C VAL A 462 -4.86 0.61 13.39
N PRO A 463 -5.38 0.05 12.30
CA PRO A 463 -5.21 -1.37 11.98
C PRO A 463 -3.75 -1.75 11.66
N HIS A 464 -2.92 -0.79 11.24
CA HIS A 464 -1.50 -0.95 10.94
C HIS A 464 -0.69 0.08 11.71
N ASP A 465 -0.78 0.05 13.04
CA ASP A 465 -0.19 1.09 13.88
C ASP A 465 1.34 1.05 13.85
N TYR A 466 1.94 2.13 13.41
CA TYR A 466 3.38 2.29 13.35
C TYR A 466 3.84 3.31 14.39
N ILE A 467 4.69 2.85 15.31
CA ILE A 467 5.20 3.62 16.44
C ILE A 467 6.69 3.87 16.23
N GLU A 468 7.07 5.09 15.83
CA GLU A 468 8.45 5.55 15.83
C GLU A 468 8.80 6.05 17.23
N LEU A 469 9.86 5.51 17.84
CA LEU A 469 10.28 5.89 19.17
C LEU A 469 11.04 7.21 19.13
N LYS A 470 10.60 8.20 19.91
CA LYS A 470 11.29 9.49 20.06
C LYS A 470 12.76 9.33 20.47
N THR A 471 13.03 8.36 21.32
CA THR A 471 14.37 7.98 21.76
C THR A 471 14.48 6.47 21.65
N PRO A 472 15.45 5.95 20.88
CA PRO A 472 15.66 4.51 20.80
C PRO A 472 15.93 3.90 22.17
N VAL A 473 15.43 2.68 22.40
CA VAL A 473 15.62 1.96 23.66
C VAL A 473 16.47 0.71 23.47
N LYS A 474 17.11 0.25 24.55
CA LYS A 474 17.74 -1.06 24.60
C LYS A 474 16.73 -2.07 25.12
N ALA A 475 16.38 -3.06 24.30
CA ALA A 475 15.41 -4.08 24.62
C ALA A 475 15.84 -5.47 24.11
N ARG A 476 15.52 -6.50 24.86
CA ARG A 476 15.54 -7.88 24.40
C ARG A 476 14.12 -8.43 24.22
N TYR A 477 13.17 -7.96 25.03
CA TYR A 477 11.79 -8.41 24.98
C TYR A 477 10.86 -7.26 24.65
N ILE A 478 9.89 -7.54 23.79
CA ILE A 478 8.81 -6.61 23.41
C ILE A 478 7.49 -7.32 23.70
N ARG A 479 6.60 -6.69 24.46
CA ARG A 479 5.28 -7.24 24.80
C ARG A 479 4.17 -6.28 24.41
N LEU A 480 3.16 -6.81 23.71
CA LEU A 480 1.92 -6.13 23.40
C LEU A 480 0.78 -6.77 24.17
N THR A 481 0.11 -5.99 25.00
CA THR A 481 -1.07 -6.42 25.77
C THR A 481 -2.32 -5.77 25.20
N ASN A 482 -3.30 -6.58 24.81
CA ASN A 482 -4.59 -6.13 24.32
C ASN A 482 -5.46 -5.55 25.44
N TYR A 483 -6.06 -4.40 25.17
CA TYR A 483 -7.12 -3.82 26.01
C TYR A 483 -8.46 -3.78 25.28
N LYS A 484 -8.44 -3.62 23.93
CA LYS A 484 -9.61 -3.68 23.08
C LYS A 484 -9.21 -3.91 21.62
N VAL A 485 -9.88 -4.83 20.96
CA VAL A 485 -10.02 -4.91 19.50
C VAL A 485 -11.46 -4.51 19.13
N PRO A 486 -11.70 -4.01 17.92
CA PRO A 486 -13.06 -3.57 17.52
C PRO A 486 -14.11 -4.66 17.63
N ASP A 487 -13.75 -5.88 17.22
CA ASP A 487 -14.63 -7.06 17.19
C ASP A 487 -13.79 -8.33 16.98
N GLY A 488 -14.37 -9.51 17.28
CA GLY A 488 -13.69 -10.80 17.08
C GLY A 488 -12.61 -11.08 18.13
N THR A 489 -11.50 -11.67 17.70
CA THR A 489 -10.38 -12.08 18.55
C THR A 489 -9.20 -11.12 18.45
N PHE A 490 -8.31 -11.13 19.46
CA PHE A 490 -7.04 -10.43 19.36
C PHE A 490 -6.11 -11.22 18.42
N ALA A 491 -5.94 -10.73 17.21
CA ALA A 491 -5.17 -11.39 16.18
C ALA A 491 -4.21 -10.41 15.47
N LEU A 492 -3.03 -10.90 15.14
CA LEU A 492 -1.96 -10.12 14.49
C LEU A 492 -1.43 -10.84 13.26
N ALA A 493 -1.48 -10.18 12.12
CA ALA A 493 -0.74 -10.59 10.93
C ALA A 493 0.76 -10.30 11.07
N GLY A 494 1.15 -9.33 11.94
CA GLY A 494 2.56 -9.07 12.22
C GLY A 494 2.77 -8.15 13.41
N LEU A 495 3.70 -8.54 14.29
CA LEU A 495 4.31 -7.66 15.29
C LEU A 495 5.78 -7.46 14.91
N ARG A 496 6.05 -6.35 14.23
CA ARG A 496 7.33 -6.08 13.59
C ARG A 496 8.13 -5.07 14.41
N VAL A 497 9.35 -5.45 14.78
CA VAL A 497 10.25 -4.62 15.59
C VAL A 497 11.44 -4.20 14.73
N PHE A 498 11.71 -2.91 14.65
CA PHE A 498 12.77 -2.36 13.82
C PHE A 498 13.84 -1.66 14.63
N GLY A 499 15.08 -1.85 14.19
CA GLY A 499 16.22 -1.27 14.88
C GLY A 499 17.54 -1.87 14.45
N LYS A 500 18.45 -2.09 15.41
CA LYS A 500 19.78 -2.64 15.12
C LYS A 500 20.22 -3.58 16.24
N ALA A 501 20.47 -4.86 15.88
CA ALA A 501 21.08 -5.81 16.78
C ALA A 501 22.58 -5.53 16.97
N PRO A 502 23.19 -5.97 18.10
CA PRO A 502 24.63 -5.95 18.27
C PRO A 502 25.29 -6.99 17.36
N GLY A 503 26.49 -6.69 16.89
CA GLY A 503 27.27 -7.57 16.02
C GLY A 503 27.70 -6.90 14.72
N VAL A 504 27.93 -7.71 13.69
CA VAL A 504 28.34 -7.27 12.36
C VAL A 504 27.37 -7.78 11.30
N ALA A 505 27.23 -7.04 10.20
CA ALA A 505 26.50 -7.51 9.04
C ALA A 505 27.13 -8.80 8.51
N PRO A 506 26.33 -9.71 7.91
CA PRO A 506 26.87 -10.97 7.41
C PRO A 506 27.85 -10.72 6.26
N ALA A 507 28.80 -11.62 6.04
CA ALA A 507 29.67 -11.54 4.87
C ALA A 507 28.84 -11.66 3.58
N GLN A 508 29.41 -11.21 2.47
CA GLN A 508 28.80 -11.40 1.16
C GLN A 508 28.71 -12.91 0.85
N THR A 509 27.58 -13.35 0.30
CA THR A 509 27.45 -14.74 -0.16
C THR A 509 28.28 -15.00 -1.42
N ASN A 510 28.66 -16.27 -1.63
CA ASN A 510 29.46 -16.72 -2.75
C ASN A 510 28.62 -17.60 -3.70
N ASN A 511 29.24 -17.95 -4.84
CA ASN A 511 28.72 -18.91 -5.81
C ASN A 511 27.31 -18.62 -6.33
N LEU A 512 26.96 -17.30 -6.48
CA LEU A 512 25.74 -16.93 -7.18
C LEU A 512 25.79 -17.50 -8.60
N THR A 513 24.88 -18.43 -8.89
CA THR A 513 24.68 -19.04 -10.20
C THR A 513 23.31 -18.62 -10.72
N ILE A 514 23.24 -18.27 -11.98
CA ILE A 514 22.01 -17.81 -12.63
C ILE A 514 21.87 -18.55 -13.95
N LYS A 515 20.73 -19.19 -14.14
CA LYS A 515 20.43 -19.95 -15.35
C LYS A 515 19.10 -19.49 -15.93
N ARG A 516 19.14 -18.85 -17.11
CA ARG A 516 17.93 -18.52 -17.85
C ARG A 516 17.35 -19.77 -18.51
N ASN A 517 16.03 -19.91 -18.47
CA ASN A 517 15.35 -21.00 -19.13
C ASN A 517 15.32 -20.74 -20.66
N GLU A 518 15.84 -21.68 -21.46
CA GLU A 518 15.93 -21.54 -22.90
C GLU A 518 14.57 -21.69 -23.60
N ALA A 519 13.71 -22.54 -23.06
CA ALA A 519 12.36 -22.79 -23.59
C ALA A 519 11.36 -21.70 -23.16
N ASP A 520 11.60 -21.08 -22.01
CA ASP A 520 10.73 -20.03 -21.44
C ASP A 520 11.56 -18.84 -20.93
N ARG A 521 11.95 -17.96 -21.81
CA ARG A 521 12.93 -16.89 -21.56
C ARG A 521 12.48 -15.80 -20.59
N VAL A 522 11.23 -15.80 -20.12
CA VAL A 522 10.79 -14.92 -19.02
C VAL A 522 11.22 -15.45 -17.65
N MET A 523 11.75 -16.68 -17.62
CA MET A 523 12.11 -17.38 -16.38
C MET A 523 13.62 -17.47 -16.21
N VAL A 524 14.07 -17.28 -14.96
CA VAL A 524 15.45 -17.45 -14.55
C VAL A 524 15.49 -18.11 -13.17
N ASP A 525 16.39 -19.10 -13.01
CA ASP A 525 16.69 -19.77 -11.76
C ASP A 525 18.00 -19.25 -11.18
N LEU A 526 17.97 -18.91 -9.89
CA LEU A 526 19.11 -18.42 -9.12
C LEU A 526 19.39 -19.36 -7.95
N THR A 527 20.66 -19.67 -7.72
CA THR A 527 21.14 -20.37 -6.52
C THR A 527 22.41 -19.71 -6.01
N TRP A 528 22.64 -19.78 -4.70
CA TRP A 528 23.84 -19.24 -4.05
C TRP A 528 24.17 -20.02 -2.78
N ASP A 529 25.37 -19.83 -2.24
CA ASP A 529 25.74 -20.45 -0.97
C ASP A 529 24.97 -19.81 0.19
N LYS A 530 24.50 -20.63 1.11
CA LYS A 530 23.90 -20.14 2.36
C LYS A 530 24.98 -19.48 3.22
N GLN A 531 24.84 -18.19 3.47
CA GLN A 531 25.80 -17.41 4.26
C GLN A 531 25.51 -17.54 5.76
N ALA A 532 26.51 -17.92 6.55
CA ALA A 532 26.38 -17.99 8.00
C ALA A 532 26.02 -16.60 8.59
N GLY A 533 25.06 -16.60 9.51
CA GLY A 533 24.55 -15.37 10.15
C GLY A 533 23.70 -14.49 9.27
N ALA A 534 23.34 -14.89 8.06
CA ALA A 534 22.37 -14.20 7.22
C ALA A 534 20.93 -14.55 7.63
N THR A 535 20.08 -13.53 7.76
CA THR A 535 18.63 -13.67 7.87
C THR A 535 17.99 -13.80 6.49
N GLY A 536 18.56 -13.13 5.50
CA GLY A 536 18.04 -13.16 4.13
C GLY A 536 18.97 -12.49 3.12
N TYR A 537 18.45 -12.42 1.90
CA TYR A 537 19.13 -11.90 0.73
C TYR A 537 18.21 -10.95 -0.02
N ASN A 538 18.79 -9.93 -0.67
CA ASN A 538 18.10 -9.06 -1.60
C ASN A 538 18.74 -9.19 -2.98
N ILE A 539 18.02 -9.81 -3.91
CA ILE A 539 18.45 -9.92 -5.30
C ILE A 539 18.14 -8.59 -5.98
N ARG A 540 19.17 -7.89 -6.43
CA ARG A 540 19.00 -6.69 -7.27
C ARG A 540 19.27 -7.06 -8.71
N TYR A 541 18.36 -6.68 -9.61
CA TYR A 541 18.51 -6.98 -11.03
C TYR A 541 17.93 -5.86 -11.89
N GLY A 542 18.27 -5.90 -13.18
CA GLY A 542 17.82 -4.90 -14.14
C GLY A 542 18.52 -5.01 -15.48
N ILE A 543 18.37 -4.01 -16.31
CA ILE A 543 18.69 -4.03 -17.73
C ILE A 543 20.12 -3.60 -18.07
N ALA A 544 20.85 -3.07 -17.09
CA ALA A 544 22.25 -2.69 -17.24
C ALA A 544 22.97 -2.83 -15.89
N LYS A 545 24.32 -2.85 -15.90
CA LYS A 545 25.12 -2.98 -14.67
C LYS A 545 24.91 -1.84 -13.67
N ASP A 546 24.60 -0.66 -14.16
CA ASP A 546 24.29 0.55 -13.38
C ASP A 546 22.78 0.78 -13.19
N LYS A 547 21.91 -0.13 -13.69
CA LYS A 547 20.44 -0.05 -13.63
C LYS A 547 19.82 -1.30 -13.03
N LEU A 548 20.27 -1.65 -11.81
CA LEU A 548 19.74 -2.78 -11.03
C LEU A 548 18.59 -2.30 -10.14
N TYR A 549 17.49 -1.85 -10.76
CA TYR A 549 16.39 -1.16 -10.09
C TYR A 549 15.34 -2.09 -9.49
N GLN A 550 15.21 -3.32 -10.00
CA GLN A 550 14.30 -4.32 -9.45
C GLN A 550 14.93 -5.02 -8.24
N ASN A 551 14.09 -5.37 -7.29
CA ASN A 551 14.48 -6.01 -6.04
C ASN A 551 13.61 -7.24 -5.80
N TYR A 552 14.22 -8.30 -5.24
CA TYR A 552 13.52 -9.49 -4.80
C TYR A 552 14.09 -9.92 -3.46
N GLN A 553 13.30 -9.81 -2.39
CA GLN A 553 13.72 -10.19 -1.05
C GLN A 553 13.50 -11.69 -0.84
N VAL A 554 14.51 -12.39 -0.31
CA VAL A 554 14.44 -13.81 0.00
C VAL A 554 14.81 -14.03 1.46
N LEU A 555 13.89 -14.59 2.24
CA LEU A 555 14.10 -14.93 3.65
C LEU A 555 14.26 -16.46 3.80
N GLY A 556 15.28 -16.88 4.53
CA GLY A 556 15.48 -18.28 4.91
C GLY A 556 15.92 -19.26 3.82
N ASN A 557 15.88 -18.87 2.54
CA ASN A 557 16.24 -19.69 1.38
C ASN A 557 17.53 -19.20 0.71
N ASN A 558 18.12 -20.08 -0.10
CA ASN A 558 19.29 -19.78 -0.93
C ASN A 558 19.07 -20.16 -2.41
N ALA A 559 17.81 -20.16 -2.85
CA ALA A 559 17.40 -20.35 -4.22
C ALA A 559 16.15 -19.51 -4.51
N LEU A 560 16.00 -19.10 -5.77
CA LEU A 560 14.89 -18.30 -6.25
C LEU A 560 14.64 -18.56 -7.73
N THR A 561 13.37 -18.64 -8.12
CA THR A 561 12.96 -18.58 -9.53
C THR A 561 12.20 -17.28 -9.76
N ILE A 562 12.67 -16.45 -10.69
CA ILE A 562 11.98 -15.24 -11.16
C ILE A 562 11.34 -15.55 -12.51
N ARG A 563 10.05 -15.21 -12.68
CA ARG A 563 9.28 -15.42 -13.93
C ARG A 563 8.73 -14.13 -14.51
N SER A 564 9.17 -13.00 -14.03
CA SER A 564 8.69 -11.67 -14.42
C SER A 564 9.61 -10.95 -15.42
N LEU A 565 10.44 -11.68 -16.18
CA LEU A 565 11.36 -11.06 -17.12
C LEU A 565 10.69 -10.79 -18.49
N ASN A 566 11.28 -9.89 -19.27
CA ASN A 566 11.02 -9.76 -20.70
C ASN A 566 11.85 -10.81 -21.46
N ALA A 567 11.20 -11.66 -22.24
CA ALA A 567 11.84 -12.75 -23.00
C ALA A 567 12.94 -12.23 -23.96
N ASN A 568 12.77 -11.03 -24.48
CA ASN A 568 13.64 -10.43 -25.51
C ASN A 568 14.73 -9.51 -24.91
N GLN A 569 14.92 -9.50 -23.60
CA GLN A 569 15.84 -8.59 -22.94
C GLN A 569 16.92 -9.31 -22.15
N LYS A 570 18.13 -8.79 -22.18
CA LYS A 570 19.26 -9.17 -21.34
C LYS A 570 19.10 -8.55 -19.95
N TYR A 571 19.54 -9.29 -18.92
CA TYR A 571 19.49 -8.84 -17.53
C TYR A 571 20.83 -8.96 -16.81
N TYR A 572 20.99 -8.17 -15.77
CA TYR A 572 22.14 -8.12 -14.88
C TYR A 572 21.66 -8.35 -13.46
N PHE A 573 22.37 -9.16 -12.68
CA PHE A 573 21.97 -9.54 -11.33
C PHE A 573 23.14 -9.39 -10.35
N THR A 574 22.81 -9.04 -9.13
CA THR A 574 23.70 -9.10 -7.96
C THR A 574 22.90 -9.50 -6.74
N ILE A 575 23.59 -9.90 -5.66
CA ILE A 575 22.94 -10.36 -4.43
C ILE A 575 23.54 -9.66 -3.22
N ASP A 576 22.71 -8.98 -2.45
CA ASP A 576 23.05 -8.44 -1.14
C ASP A 576 22.71 -9.47 -0.06
N THR A 577 23.48 -9.51 1.02
CA THR A 577 23.23 -10.38 2.18
C THR A 577 22.89 -9.52 3.38
N PHE A 578 21.90 -9.87 4.19
CA PHE A 578 21.52 -9.07 5.35
C PHE A 578 21.12 -9.90 6.58
N ASN A 579 21.19 -9.25 7.73
CA ASN A 579 20.66 -9.72 9.02
C ASN A 579 20.16 -8.53 9.86
N GLU A 580 19.86 -8.76 11.12
CA GLU A 580 19.38 -7.73 12.07
C GLU A 580 20.42 -6.64 12.39
N THR A 581 21.68 -6.82 11.96
CA THR A 581 22.76 -5.86 12.18
C THR A 581 22.94 -4.91 10.99
N GLY A 582 22.65 -5.38 9.77
CA GLY A 582 22.78 -4.58 8.56
C GLY A 582 22.85 -5.38 7.27
N VAL A 583 23.19 -4.68 6.18
CA VAL A 583 23.25 -5.20 4.81
C VAL A 583 24.67 -5.14 4.28
N THR A 584 25.17 -6.23 3.75
CA THR A 584 26.39 -6.29 2.95
C THR A 584 26.05 -6.33 1.47
N LYS A 585 26.43 -5.27 0.76
CA LYS A 585 26.09 -5.10 -0.67
C LYS A 585 26.90 -6.05 -1.55
N GLY A 586 26.20 -6.68 -2.50
CA GLY A 586 26.84 -7.45 -3.54
C GLY A 586 27.64 -6.60 -4.51
N THR A 587 28.85 -7.04 -4.85
CA THR A 587 29.76 -6.35 -5.78
C THR A 587 29.89 -7.07 -7.12
N LYS A 588 29.72 -8.40 -7.14
CA LYS A 588 29.77 -9.20 -8.37
C LYS A 588 28.45 -9.04 -9.12
N ILE A 589 28.51 -8.61 -10.38
CA ILE A 589 27.35 -8.49 -11.27
C ILE A 589 27.47 -9.57 -12.35
N ILE A 590 26.42 -10.39 -12.49
CA ILE A 590 26.33 -11.46 -13.47
C ILE A 590 25.38 -11.05 -14.58
N GLU A 591 25.83 -11.17 -15.82
CA GLU A 591 25.03 -10.95 -17.02
C GLU A 591 24.33 -12.26 -17.42
N VAL A 592 23.07 -12.14 -17.81
CA VAL A 592 22.25 -13.26 -18.28
C VAL A 592 21.51 -12.83 -19.55
N ASN A 593 21.67 -13.63 -20.60
CA ASN A 593 21.16 -13.33 -21.93
C ASN A 593 19.84 -14.02 -22.22
#